data_a84772ba865a251cce4d1882d1b6989d
#
_entry.id   a84772ba865a251cce4d1882d1b6989d
#
_cell.length_a   1.000
_cell.length_b   1.000
_cell.length_c   1.000
_cell.angle_alpha   90.00
_cell.angle_beta   90.00
_cell.angle_gamma   90.00
#
_symmetry.space_group_name_H-M   'P 1'
#
loop_
_entity.id
_entity.type
_entity.pdbx_description
1 polymer ?
#
loop_
_entity_poly.entity_id
_entity_poly.type
_entity_poly.pdbx_seq_one_letter_code
_entity_poly.pdbx_strand_id
1 'polypeptide(L)'
;MNSCAVHAHPRSVIRFSSGPACLLVILVFAAGVWIGAPTVRSQGEDTYDSEVAKANDLLRRRRYEDALKGYKRANDMRDKKSAECLLGMAQAYFGLEAYKNVVDTCEKVIEVAPGDTQSLAQAYNYEGIALQTQAAVKDQKKLADAEAAFRKGLALSVELPILRYNLGFTLLELGRDAEGIVELKKYVEAQPNGSKAESAAKLIENPRRAREAYAPDFSLTTADGEFVSLEDLRGKVLLLDFWGTWCPPCVASVPALRDLQRRFAKEPQFKMISVSSDPDEAKWRGFIDKNQMAWTQYLDRDHHIQGAFGVHAFPTYILIDAEGIVRFREITSSWEHTGDLPDAIKKYLKLAAKGPSE
;
A
#
# COMPACT_ATOMS: atom_id res chain seq x y z
N MET A 1 2.24 -0.26 -45.06
CA MET A 1 3.47 0.34 -44.53
C MET A 1 3.11 1.19 -43.34
N ASN A 2 3.74 0.98 -42.25
CA ASN A 2 3.66 1.56 -40.91
C ASN A 2 2.72 0.87 -39.91
N SER A 3 3.39 -0.02 -39.22
CA SER A 3 3.07 -0.68 -37.97
C SER A 3 2.77 0.36 -36.87
N CYS A 4 1.57 0.33 -36.29
CA CYS A 4 1.30 0.94 -34.99
C CYS A 4 1.55 -0.09 -33.93
N ALA A 5 2.63 0.11 -33.18
CA ALA A 5 2.96 -0.65 -32.00
C ALA A 5 1.88 -0.42 -30.93
N VAL A 6 1.25 -1.50 -30.53
CA VAL A 6 0.37 -1.54 -29.34
C VAL A 6 1.25 -1.32 -28.12
N HIS A 7 1.24 -0.12 -27.56
CA HIS A 7 1.81 0.14 -26.25
C HIS A 7 0.89 -0.50 -25.21
N ALA A 8 1.31 -1.63 -24.72
CA ALA A 8 0.78 -2.20 -23.49
C ALA A 8 1.03 -1.19 -22.36
N HIS A 9 -0.01 -0.51 -21.91
CA HIS A 9 0.05 0.28 -20.69
C HIS A 9 0.36 -0.65 -19.51
N PRO A 10 1.35 -0.32 -18.68
CA PRO A 10 1.55 -1.04 -17.43
C PRO A 10 0.27 -0.85 -16.61
N ARG A 11 -0.37 -1.96 -16.26
CA ARG A 11 -1.44 -1.97 -15.27
C ARG A 11 -0.85 -1.36 -14.00
N SER A 12 -1.23 -0.12 -13.71
CA SER A 12 -0.91 0.51 -12.45
C SER A 12 -1.55 -0.33 -11.36
N VAL A 13 -0.74 -1.14 -10.72
CA VAL A 13 -1.11 -1.74 -9.44
C VAL A 13 -1.36 -0.57 -8.53
N ILE A 14 -2.62 -0.40 -8.13
CA ILE A 14 -2.99 0.56 -7.11
C ILE A 14 -2.37 0.02 -5.82
N ARG A 15 -1.11 0.33 -5.59
CA ARG A 15 -0.57 0.29 -4.25
C ARG A 15 -1.25 1.46 -3.56
N PHE A 16 -2.30 1.17 -2.78
CA PHE A 16 -2.72 2.12 -1.79
C PHE A 16 -1.46 2.43 -0.99
N SER A 17 -0.93 3.61 -1.20
CA SER A 17 -0.03 4.23 -0.27
C SER A 17 -0.84 4.31 1.03
N SER A 18 -0.82 3.23 1.81
CA SER A 18 -0.98 3.38 3.24
C SER A 18 0.07 4.41 3.57
N GLY A 19 -0.36 5.63 3.84
CA GLY A 19 0.51 6.72 4.27
C GLY A 19 1.48 6.13 5.27
N PRO A 20 2.73 6.54 5.28
CA PRO A 20 3.75 5.86 6.03
C PRO A 20 3.27 5.73 7.47
N ALA A 21 2.79 4.52 7.81
CA ALA A 21 2.59 4.17 9.20
C ALA A 21 3.97 4.35 9.81
N CYS A 22 4.11 5.37 10.65
CA CYS A 22 5.30 5.66 11.41
C CYS A 22 5.84 4.34 11.94
N LEU A 23 6.93 3.86 11.37
CA LEU A 23 7.81 2.92 12.01
C LEU A 23 8.48 3.68 13.15
N LEU A 24 7.74 3.86 14.23
CA LEU A 24 8.33 4.21 15.51
C LEU A 24 8.99 2.93 16.01
N VAL A 25 10.24 2.72 15.59
CA VAL A 25 11.12 1.79 16.28
C VAL A 25 11.41 2.43 17.63
N ILE A 26 10.58 2.12 18.63
CA ILE A 26 10.89 2.44 20.04
C ILE A 26 12.02 1.52 20.42
N LEU A 27 13.25 2.03 20.38
CA LEU A 27 14.39 1.45 21.09
C LEU A 27 14.08 1.55 22.60
N VAL A 28 13.58 0.47 23.18
CA VAL A 28 13.55 0.30 24.64
C VAL A 28 14.99 0.10 25.08
N PHE A 29 15.63 1.17 25.53
CA PHE A 29 16.86 1.07 26.30
C PHE A 29 16.48 0.53 27.68
N ALA A 30 16.83 -0.73 27.97
CA ALA A 30 16.86 -1.21 29.33
C ALA A 30 17.94 -0.43 30.11
N ALA A 31 17.50 0.40 31.05
CA ALA A 31 18.40 1.09 31.97
C ALA A 31 19.00 0.10 32.95
N GLY A 32 20.10 -0.52 32.57
CA GLY A 32 21.01 -1.17 33.48
C GLY A 32 21.91 -0.12 34.12
N VAL A 33 21.67 0.21 35.39
CA VAL A 33 22.58 1.08 36.14
C VAL A 33 23.86 0.28 36.45
N TRP A 34 24.89 0.48 35.63
CA TRP A 34 26.25 0.10 35.95
C TRP A 34 26.98 1.31 36.50
N ILE A 35 27.27 1.29 37.82
CA ILE A 35 28.22 2.22 38.43
C ILE A 35 29.62 1.72 38.08
N GLY A 36 30.11 2.05 36.92
CA GLY A 36 31.48 1.83 36.44
C GLY A 36 32.27 3.13 36.46
N ALA A 37 33.55 3.03 36.82
CA ALA A 37 34.52 4.14 36.87
C ALA A 37 34.46 5.00 35.59
N PRO A 38 34.79 6.32 35.63
CA PRO A 38 34.76 7.18 34.46
C PRO A 38 35.77 6.67 33.42
N THR A 39 35.30 5.96 32.45
CA THR A 39 36.09 5.69 31.24
C THR A 39 36.31 6.99 30.52
N VAL A 40 37.57 7.39 30.36
CA VAL A 40 37.94 8.50 29.52
C VAL A 40 37.50 8.17 28.09
N ARG A 41 36.39 8.76 27.68
CA ARG A 41 35.88 8.66 26.30
C ARG A 41 36.89 9.33 25.38
N SER A 42 37.38 8.61 24.38
CA SER A 42 38.28 9.20 23.40
C SER A 42 37.53 10.24 22.56
N GLN A 43 38.17 11.37 22.22
CA GLN A 43 37.55 12.41 21.39
C GLN A 43 36.98 11.89 20.06
N GLY A 44 37.54 10.77 19.56
CA GLY A 44 37.06 10.12 18.32
C GLY A 44 35.71 9.39 18.48
N GLU A 45 35.44 8.81 19.68
CA GLU A 45 34.16 8.14 19.97
C GLU A 45 33.03 9.16 20.15
N ASP A 46 33.30 10.27 20.82
CA ASP A 46 32.33 11.36 20.97
C ASP A 46 31.92 11.94 19.61
N THR A 47 32.85 12.03 18.66
CA THR A 47 32.58 12.52 17.31
C THR A 47 31.73 11.53 16.49
N TYR A 48 32.00 10.23 16.60
CA TYR A 48 31.23 9.19 15.94
C TYR A 48 29.77 9.16 16.47
N ASP A 49 29.60 9.05 17.79
CA ASP A 49 28.29 9.04 18.43
C ASP A 49 27.46 10.29 18.10
N SER A 50 28.13 11.46 18.05
CA SER A 50 27.49 12.73 17.67
C SER A 50 27.01 12.73 16.22
N GLU A 51 27.80 12.22 15.28
CA GLU A 51 27.40 12.13 13.87
C GLU A 51 26.27 11.10 13.66
N VAL A 52 26.32 9.95 14.37
CA VAL A 52 25.23 8.96 14.33
C VAL A 52 23.95 9.56 14.90
N ALA A 53 24.02 10.26 16.05
CA ALA A 53 22.84 10.88 16.66
C ALA A 53 22.19 11.93 15.74
N LYS A 54 23.01 12.76 15.08
CA LYS A 54 22.52 13.73 14.07
C LYS A 54 21.88 13.05 12.88
N ALA A 55 22.50 11.97 12.38
CA ALA A 55 21.96 11.22 11.25
C ALA A 55 20.62 10.54 11.61
N ASN A 56 20.51 9.98 12.82
CA ASN A 56 19.27 9.41 13.37
C ASN A 56 18.15 10.48 13.46
N ASP A 57 18.46 11.70 13.89
CA ASP A 57 17.49 12.80 13.94
C ASP A 57 17.01 13.19 12.54
N LEU A 58 17.92 13.30 11.58
CA LEU A 58 17.58 13.59 10.18
C LEU A 58 16.70 12.49 9.57
N LEU A 59 16.99 11.21 9.88
CA LEU A 59 16.20 10.07 9.45
C LEU A 59 14.75 10.14 10.00
N ARG A 60 14.59 10.44 11.30
CA ARG A 60 13.25 10.63 11.91
C ARG A 60 12.47 11.76 11.25
N ARG A 61 13.17 12.85 10.86
CA ARG A 61 12.57 14.00 10.13
C ARG A 61 12.37 13.73 8.63
N ARG A 62 12.62 12.51 8.16
CA ARG A 62 12.52 12.09 6.76
C ARG A 62 13.45 12.86 5.80
N ARG A 63 14.52 13.43 6.33
CA ARG A 63 15.58 14.06 5.55
C ARG A 63 16.60 13.00 5.12
N TYR A 64 16.16 12.08 4.29
CA TYR A 64 16.88 10.85 3.98
C TYR A 64 18.24 11.06 3.33
N GLU A 65 18.35 12.02 2.40
CA GLU A 65 19.61 12.32 1.74
C GLU A 65 20.67 12.87 2.72
N ASP A 66 20.23 13.73 3.65
CA ASP A 66 21.12 14.32 4.66
C ASP A 66 21.49 13.28 5.72
N ALA A 67 20.54 12.43 6.13
CA ALA A 67 20.80 11.30 7.01
C ALA A 67 21.84 10.35 6.40
N LEU A 68 21.71 10.03 5.11
CA LEU A 68 22.65 9.19 4.37
C LEU A 68 24.06 9.77 4.39
N LYS A 69 24.21 11.10 4.17
CA LYS A 69 25.51 11.79 4.27
C LYS A 69 26.10 11.68 5.68
N GLY A 70 25.26 11.85 6.71
CA GLY A 70 25.68 11.72 8.12
C GLY A 70 26.17 10.32 8.43
N TYR A 71 25.40 9.29 8.10
CA TYR A 71 25.81 7.89 8.31
C TYR A 71 27.08 7.53 7.53
N LYS A 72 27.27 8.03 6.31
CA LYS A 72 28.51 7.80 5.56
C LYS A 72 29.72 8.37 6.27
N ARG A 73 29.64 9.63 6.76
CA ARG A 73 30.74 10.24 7.53
C ARG A 73 31.03 9.45 8.81
N ALA A 74 30.01 9.08 9.58
CA ALA A 74 30.18 8.27 10.78
C ALA A 74 30.79 6.89 10.46
N ASN A 75 30.34 6.23 9.39
CA ASN A 75 30.86 4.93 8.98
C ASN A 75 32.33 5.01 8.53
N ASP A 76 32.76 6.12 7.88
CA ASP A 76 34.15 6.34 7.51
C ASP A 76 35.04 6.44 8.76
N MET A 77 34.55 6.94 9.90
CA MET A 77 35.27 6.96 11.18
C MET A 77 35.47 5.57 11.79
N ARG A 78 34.82 4.55 11.28
CA ARG A 78 34.90 3.14 11.69
C ARG A 78 35.37 2.25 10.54
N ASP A 79 36.22 2.76 9.67
CA ASP A 79 36.77 2.02 8.51
C ASP A 79 35.70 1.37 7.61
N LYS A 80 34.52 2.00 7.54
CA LYS A 80 33.34 1.53 6.81
C LYS A 80 32.76 0.20 7.30
N LYS A 81 33.00 -0.15 8.57
CA LYS A 81 32.59 -1.41 9.19
C LYS A 81 31.54 -1.25 10.30
N SER A 82 30.89 -0.11 10.42
CA SER A 82 29.84 0.07 11.41
C SER A 82 28.52 -0.51 10.91
N ALA A 83 28.09 -1.62 11.52
CA ALA A 83 26.78 -2.22 11.23
C ALA A 83 25.63 -1.23 11.50
N GLU A 84 25.71 -0.45 12.59
CA GLU A 84 24.73 0.59 12.93
C GLU A 84 24.60 1.64 11.82
N CYS A 85 25.73 2.18 11.34
CA CYS A 85 25.69 3.16 10.24
C CYS A 85 25.16 2.55 8.94
N LEU A 86 25.56 1.31 8.62
CA LEU A 86 25.07 0.61 7.44
C LEU A 86 23.55 0.36 7.51
N LEU A 87 23.03 -0.05 8.67
CA LEU A 87 21.58 -0.18 8.87
C LEU A 87 20.86 1.16 8.75
N GLY A 88 21.41 2.24 9.31
CA GLY A 88 20.88 3.59 9.13
C GLY A 88 20.89 4.04 7.67
N MET A 89 21.95 3.69 6.91
CA MET A 89 22.02 3.95 5.47
C MET A 89 20.96 3.12 4.71
N ALA A 90 20.74 1.86 5.05
CA ALA A 90 19.72 1.02 4.46
C ALA A 90 18.31 1.62 4.68
N GLN A 91 18.03 2.13 5.89
CA GLN A 91 16.78 2.85 6.18
C GLN A 91 16.63 4.13 5.36
N ALA A 92 17.70 4.92 5.23
CA ALA A 92 17.68 6.14 4.43
C ALA A 92 17.47 5.83 2.93
N TYR A 93 18.13 4.81 2.39
CA TYR A 93 17.90 4.34 1.03
C TYR A 93 16.46 3.83 0.82
N PHE A 94 15.90 3.14 1.82
CA PHE A 94 14.51 2.71 1.76
C PHE A 94 13.56 3.91 1.67
N GLY A 95 13.79 4.95 2.46
CA GLY A 95 13.02 6.20 2.40
C GLY A 95 13.16 6.96 1.08
N LEU A 96 14.26 6.75 0.35
CA LEU A 96 14.51 7.28 -1.00
C LEU A 96 14.02 6.33 -2.11
N GLU A 97 13.35 5.23 -1.77
CA GLU A 97 12.93 4.18 -2.71
C GLU A 97 14.06 3.56 -3.53
N ALA A 98 15.30 3.72 -3.07
CA ALA A 98 16.50 3.19 -3.69
C ALA A 98 16.75 1.72 -3.28
N TYR A 99 15.78 0.84 -3.55
CA TYR A 99 15.72 -0.53 -3.02
C TYR A 99 16.94 -1.38 -3.36
N LYS A 100 17.54 -1.20 -4.54
CA LYS A 100 18.79 -1.88 -4.87
C LYS A 100 19.89 -1.52 -3.87
N ASN A 101 20.02 -0.23 -3.52
CA ASN A 101 21.00 0.22 -2.55
C ASN A 101 20.70 -0.31 -1.14
N VAL A 102 19.43 -0.56 -0.80
CA VAL A 102 19.08 -1.23 0.45
C VAL A 102 19.68 -2.62 0.49
N VAL A 103 19.45 -3.45 -0.54
CA VAL A 103 19.99 -4.82 -0.64
C VAL A 103 21.52 -4.79 -0.55
N ASP A 104 22.19 -4.00 -1.42
CA ASP A 104 23.66 -3.89 -1.45
C ASP A 104 24.25 -3.43 -0.09
N THR A 105 23.49 -2.65 0.68
CA THR A 105 23.91 -2.17 2.01
C THR A 105 23.68 -3.23 3.08
N CYS A 106 22.60 -3.99 3.01
CA CYS A 106 22.34 -5.12 3.91
C CYS A 106 23.36 -6.23 3.74
N GLU A 107 23.79 -6.53 2.51
CA GLU A 107 24.89 -7.47 2.26
C GLU A 107 26.19 -7.04 2.98
N LYS A 108 26.50 -5.75 2.97
CA LYS A 108 27.65 -5.23 3.74
C LYS A 108 27.51 -5.39 5.25
N VAL A 109 26.29 -5.24 5.81
CA VAL A 109 26.06 -5.54 7.25
C VAL A 109 26.39 -6.99 7.55
N ILE A 110 25.96 -7.92 6.67
CA ILE A 110 26.23 -9.36 6.82
C ILE A 110 27.74 -9.66 6.80
N GLU A 111 28.48 -8.96 5.92
CA GLU A 111 29.93 -9.12 5.80
C GLU A 111 30.70 -8.57 7.02
N VAL A 112 30.31 -7.38 7.55
CA VAL A 112 31.10 -6.69 8.57
C VAL A 112 30.75 -7.11 10.00
N ALA A 113 29.59 -7.68 10.23
CA ALA A 113 29.09 -8.03 11.56
C ALA A 113 28.50 -9.47 11.62
N PRO A 114 29.24 -10.51 11.18
CA PRO A 114 28.68 -11.88 11.10
C PRO A 114 28.30 -12.49 12.44
N GLY A 115 28.80 -11.94 13.55
CA GLY A 115 28.47 -12.36 14.92
C GLY A 115 27.39 -11.54 15.61
N ASP A 116 26.95 -10.42 15.02
CA ASP A 116 25.91 -9.57 15.59
C ASP A 116 24.53 -10.00 15.07
N THR A 117 23.93 -10.97 15.77
CA THR A 117 22.64 -11.55 15.39
C THR A 117 21.52 -10.51 15.29
N GLN A 118 21.56 -9.45 16.12
CA GLN A 118 20.57 -8.38 16.08
C GLN A 118 20.68 -7.55 14.81
N SER A 119 21.87 -7.10 14.46
CA SER A 119 22.11 -6.35 13.21
C SER A 119 21.84 -7.22 11.99
N LEU A 120 22.21 -8.50 12.02
CA LEU A 120 21.91 -9.45 10.94
C LEU A 120 20.41 -9.64 10.73
N ALA A 121 19.62 -9.79 11.81
CA ALA A 121 18.17 -9.95 11.71
C ALA A 121 17.52 -8.70 11.10
N GLN A 122 18.00 -7.51 11.48
CA GLN A 122 17.51 -6.25 10.89
C GLN A 122 17.92 -6.13 9.42
N ALA A 123 19.14 -6.50 9.07
CA ALA A 123 19.60 -6.50 7.68
C ALA A 123 18.73 -7.42 6.80
N TYR A 124 18.50 -8.66 7.23
CA TYR A 124 17.62 -9.58 6.51
C TYR A 124 16.17 -9.08 6.43
N ASN A 125 15.69 -8.37 7.45
CA ASN A 125 14.37 -7.75 7.39
C ASN A 125 14.29 -6.65 6.31
N TYR A 126 15.28 -5.75 6.25
CA TYR A 126 15.32 -4.68 5.23
C TYR A 126 15.56 -5.23 3.83
N GLU A 127 16.44 -6.23 3.68
CA GLU A 127 16.67 -6.94 2.42
C GLU A 127 15.36 -7.55 1.90
N GLY A 128 14.67 -8.31 2.74
CA GLY A 128 13.41 -8.94 2.39
C GLY A 128 12.34 -7.94 1.98
N ILE A 129 12.17 -6.84 2.74
CA ILE A 129 11.20 -5.79 2.40
C ILE A 129 11.57 -5.11 1.07
N ALA A 130 12.86 -4.84 0.83
CA ALA A 130 13.31 -4.21 -0.41
C ALA A 130 13.06 -5.11 -1.62
N LEU A 131 13.35 -6.41 -1.52
CA LEU A 131 13.09 -7.41 -2.55
C LEU A 131 11.59 -7.54 -2.82
N GLN A 132 10.78 -7.65 -1.79
CA GLN A 132 9.32 -7.71 -1.88
C GLN A 132 8.74 -6.47 -2.55
N THR A 133 9.24 -5.28 -2.18
CA THR A 133 8.76 -4.01 -2.75
C THR A 133 9.14 -3.86 -4.22
N GLN A 134 10.30 -4.41 -4.63
CA GLN A 134 10.72 -4.45 -6.03
C GLN A 134 10.00 -5.52 -6.84
N ALA A 135 9.37 -6.50 -6.20
CA ALA A 135 8.64 -7.52 -6.92
C ALA A 135 7.49 -6.85 -7.70
N ALA A 136 7.53 -6.92 -9.02
CA ALA A 136 6.39 -6.60 -9.86
C ALA A 136 5.26 -7.61 -9.57
N VAL A 137 4.04 -7.25 -9.94
CA VAL A 137 2.91 -8.20 -9.83
C VAL A 137 3.30 -9.51 -10.50
N LYS A 138 3.39 -10.59 -9.72
CA LYS A 138 3.78 -11.95 -10.15
C LYS A 138 5.28 -12.20 -10.35
N ASP A 139 6.17 -11.34 -9.86
CA ASP A 139 7.59 -11.66 -9.82
C ASP A 139 7.89 -12.68 -8.70
N GLN A 140 7.56 -13.94 -9.00
CA GLN A 140 7.70 -15.06 -8.06
C GLN A 140 9.15 -15.24 -7.58
N LYS A 141 10.15 -14.91 -8.41
CA LYS A 141 11.55 -15.04 -8.03
C LYS A 141 11.91 -14.04 -6.93
N LYS A 142 11.59 -12.76 -7.12
CA LYS A 142 11.88 -11.74 -6.09
C LYS A 142 11.12 -11.99 -4.79
N LEU A 143 9.88 -12.49 -4.87
CA LEU A 143 9.13 -12.88 -3.68
C LEU A 143 9.78 -14.09 -2.96
N ALA A 144 10.32 -15.06 -3.71
CA ALA A 144 11.04 -16.18 -3.12
C ALA A 144 12.37 -15.75 -2.48
N ASP A 145 13.08 -14.80 -3.11
CA ASP A 145 14.29 -14.21 -2.53
C ASP A 145 13.96 -13.43 -1.23
N ALA A 146 12.85 -12.69 -1.19
CA ALA A 146 12.36 -12.01 0.02
C ALA A 146 12.00 -13.01 1.12
N GLU A 147 11.29 -14.10 0.79
CA GLU A 147 11.00 -15.19 1.74
C GLU A 147 12.29 -15.75 2.34
N ALA A 148 13.30 -16.03 1.51
CA ALA A 148 14.57 -16.56 1.97
C ALA A 148 15.28 -15.61 2.94
N ALA A 149 15.26 -14.30 2.68
CA ALA A 149 15.81 -13.29 3.58
C ALA A 149 15.07 -13.27 4.94
N PHE A 150 13.74 -13.25 4.95
CA PHE A 150 12.97 -13.28 6.21
C PHE A 150 13.20 -14.56 7.01
N ARG A 151 13.29 -15.71 6.34
CA ARG A 151 13.62 -17.00 7.02
C ARG A 151 15.01 -17.00 7.65
N LYS A 152 16.02 -16.43 6.96
CA LYS A 152 17.37 -16.25 7.53
C LYS A 152 17.32 -15.37 8.79
N GLY A 153 16.59 -14.25 8.74
CA GLY A 153 16.40 -13.40 9.92
C GLY A 153 15.74 -14.13 11.09
N LEU A 154 14.70 -14.91 10.83
CA LEU A 154 14.01 -15.71 11.87
C LEU A 154 14.89 -16.82 12.47
N ALA A 155 15.81 -17.39 11.68
CA ALA A 155 16.72 -18.44 12.14
C ALA A 155 17.75 -17.94 13.18
N LEU A 156 17.96 -16.62 13.29
CA LEU A 156 18.87 -16.02 14.27
C LEU A 156 18.30 -16.00 15.70
N SER A 157 17.07 -16.44 15.90
CA SER A 157 16.40 -16.55 17.20
C SER A 157 16.33 -15.25 18.01
N VAL A 158 16.34 -14.10 17.35
CA VAL A 158 16.15 -12.79 17.98
C VAL A 158 14.66 -12.41 18.01
N GLU A 159 14.25 -11.68 19.04
CA GLU A 159 12.88 -11.19 19.15
C GLU A 159 12.63 -10.00 18.19
N LEU A 160 12.36 -10.32 16.95
CA LEU A 160 11.96 -9.37 15.93
C LEU A 160 10.63 -9.83 15.28
N PRO A 161 9.49 -9.69 15.97
CA PRO A 161 8.19 -10.23 15.53
C PRO A 161 7.77 -9.78 14.15
N ILE A 162 8.19 -8.58 13.71
CA ILE A 162 7.86 -8.03 12.38
C ILE A 162 8.34 -8.94 11.22
N LEU A 163 9.38 -9.73 11.43
CA LEU A 163 9.83 -10.74 10.46
C LEU A 163 8.74 -11.77 10.16
N ARG A 164 7.96 -12.17 11.16
CA ARG A 164 6.84 -13.11 10.96
C ARG A 164 5.71 -12.48 10.15
N TYR A 165 5.40 -11.20 10.42
CA TYR A 165 4.42 -10.48 9.62
C TYR A 165 4.86 -10.39 8.15
N ASN A 166 6.11 -9.99 7.91
CA ASN A 166 6.65 -9.82 6.56
C ASN A 166 6.74 -11.16 5.83
N LEU A 167 7.21 -12.23 6.50
CA LEU A 167 7.20 -13.58 5.94
C LEU A 167 5.78 -14.05 5.61
N GLY A 168 4.85 -13.88 6.55
CA GLY A 168 3.44 -14.27 6.35
C GLY A 168 2.83 -13.56 5.15
N PHE A 169 3.02 -12.25 5.05
CA PHE A 169 2.53 -11.46 3.91
C PHE A 169 3.16 -11.91 2.58
N THR A 170 4.49 -12.15 2.54
CA THR A 170 5.18 -12.65 1.34
C THR A 170 4.66 -14.03 0.93
N LEU A 171 4.42 -14.92 1.89
CA LEU A 171 3.83 -16.24 1.60
C LEU A 171 2.43 -16.13 1.00
N LEU A 172 1.61 -15.19 1.47
CA LEU A 172 0.31 -14.91 0.87
C LEU A 172 0.46 -14.36 -0.56
N GLU A 173 1.42 -13.46 -0.83
CA GLU A 173 1.71 -12.98 -2.19
C GLU A 173 2.15 -14.12 -3.12
N LEU A 174 2.87 -15.12 -2.60
CA LEU A 174 3.24 -16.35 -3.30
C LEU A 174 2.09 -17.33 -3.50
N GLY A 175 0.89 -17.08 -2.92
CA GLY A 175 -0.26 -17.99 -2.98
C GLY A 175 -0.18 -19.15 -1.98
N ARG A 176 0.75 -19.12 -1.03
CA ARG A 176 0.94 -20.14 0.01
C ARG A 176 0.16 -19.76 1.27
N ASP A 177 -1.16 -19.71 1.12
CA ASP A 177 -2.07 -19.13 2.12
C ASP A 177 -1.99 -19.80 3.49
N ALA A 178 -1.98 -21.14 3.53
CA ALA A 178 -1.93 -21.88 4.79
C ALA A 178 -0.67 -21.53 5.62
N GLU A 179 0.50 -21.44 4.96
CA GLU A 179 1.76 -21.10 5.62
C GLU A 179 1.78 -19.62 6.05
N GLY A 180 1.31 -18.72 5.17
CA GLY A 180 1.23 -17.29 5.46
C GLY A 180 0.36 -17.01 6.69
N ILE A 181 -0.81 -17.64 6.78
CA ILE A 181 -1.72 -17.52 7.94
C ILE A 181 -1.04 -17.98 9.23
N VAL A 182 -0.25 -19.06 9.18
CA VAL A 182 0.47 -19.56 10.37
C VAL A 182 1.46 -18.51 10.88
N GLU A 183 2.25 -17.88 10.01
CA GLU A 183 3.22 -16.87 10.43
C GLU A 183 2.53 -15.57 10.91
N LEU A 184 1.43 -15.16 10.26
CA LEU A 184 0.65 -14.00 10.72
C LEU A 184 0.01 -14.23 12.10
N LYS A 185 -0.50 -15.44 12.39
CA LYS A 185 -1.02 -15.78 13.72
C LYS A 185 0.05 -15.67 14.79
N LYS A 186 1.26 -16.23 14.55
CA LYS A 186 2.40 -16.09 15.45
C LYS A 186 2.80 -14.61 15.67
N TYR A 187 2.67 -13.77 14.65
CA TYR A 187 2.89 -12.33 14.81
C TYR A 187 1.86 -11.71 15.75
N VAL A 188 0.56 -11.98 15.52
CA VAL A 188 -0.53 -11.43 16.36
C VAL A 188 -0.42 -11.92 17.81
N GLU A 189 -0.05 -13.19 18.04
CA GLU A 189 0.20 -13.75 19.38
C GLU A 189 1.34 -13.00 20.10
N ALA A 190 2.44 -12.72 19.38
CA ALA A 190 3.59 -12.00 19.96
C ALA A 190 3.34 -10.50 20.13
N GLN A 191 2.50 -9.90 19.29
CA GLN A 191 2.25 -8.46 19.21
C GLN A 191 0.75 -8.16 18.99
N PRO A 192 -0.14 -8.47 19.96
CA PRO A 192 -1.59 -8.31 19.79
C PRO A 192 -2.02 -6.85 19.55
N ASN A 193 -1.25 -5.89 20.07
CA ASN A 193 -1.45 -4.45 19.88
C ASN A 193 -0.37 -3.82 18.98
N GLY A 194 0.36 -4.62 18.22
CA GLY A 194 1.40 -4.17 17.33
C GLY A 194 0.83 -3.36 16.15
N SER A 195 1.64 -2.50 15.56
CA SER A 195 1.23 -1.61 14.45
C SER A 195 0.71 -2.36 13.21
N LYS A 196 0.94 -3.67 13.11
CA LYS A 196 0.46 -4.53 12.02
C LYS A 196 -0.60 -5.55 12.47
N ALA A 197 -1.06 -5.51 13.73
CA ALA A 197 -1.99 -6.52 14.25
C ALA A 197 -3.33 -6.51 13.51
N GLU A 198 -3.91 -5.34 13.28
CA GLU A 198 -5.16 -5.20 12.50
C GLU A 198 -4.98 -5.68 11.05
N SER A 199 -3.87 -5.29 10.41
CA SER A 199 -3.55 -5.72 9.06
C SER A 199 -3.37 -7.23 8.98
N ALA A 200 -2.67 -7.83 9.96
CA ALA A 200 -2.50 -9.27 10.05
C ALA A 200 -3.84 -9.99 10.22
N ALA A 201 -4.74 -9.49 11.08
CA ALA A 201 -6.07 -10.05 11.27
C ALA A 201 -6.89 -10.06 9.96
N LYS A 202 -6.91 -8.94 9.24
CA LYS A 202 -7.58 -8.84 7.91
C LYS A 202 -6.99 -9.81 6.88
N LEU A 203 -5.68 -10.04 6.90
CA LEU A 203 -5.00 -10.98 6.01
C LEU A 203 -5.26 -12.45 6.40
N ILE A 204 -5.38 -12.75 7.68
CA ILE A 204 -5.75 -14.08 8.18
C ILE A 204 -7.17 -14.42 7.77
N GLU A 205 -8.10 -13.47 7.87
CA GLU A 205 -9.48 -13.62 7.48
C GLU A 205 -9.61 -13.77 5.96
N ASN A 206 -8.88 -12.98 5.19
CA ASN A 206 -8.91 -13.01 3.73
C ASN A 206 -7.49 -12.91 3.14
N PRO A 207 -6.81 -14.05 2.91
CA PRO A 207 -5.45 -14.10 2.36
C PRO A 207 -5.29 -13.45 0.99
N ARG A 208 -6.37 -13.42 0.18
CA ARG A 208 -6.35 -12.79 -1.15
C ARG A 208 -6.09 -11.29 -1.09
N ARG A 209 -6.29 -10.64 0.07
CA ARG A 209 -5.95 -9.22 0.27
C ARG A 209 -4.46 -8.91 0.07
N ALA A 210 -3.58 -9.89 0.16
CA ALA A 210 -2.15 -9.72 -0.13
C ALA A 210 -1.86 -9.54 -1.63
N ARG A 211 -2.69 -10.08 -2.52
CA ARG A 211 -2.44 -10.13 -3.98
C ARG A 211 -3.53 -9.54 -4.86
N GLU A 212 -4.64 -9.09 -4.25
CA GLU A 212 -5.75 -8.47 -4.95
C GLU A 212 -5.99 -7.06 -4.41
N ALA A 213 -6.36 -6.14 -5.29
CA ALA A 213 -6.63 -4.75 -4.92
C ALA A 213 -8.05 -4.60 -4.36
N TYR A 214 -8.26 -4.96 -3.09
CA TYR A 214 -9.54 -4.72 -2.44
C TYR A 214 -9.83 -3.23 -2.32
N ALA A 215 -11.09 -2.85 -2.58
CA ALA A 215 -11.57 -1.50 -2.34
C ALA A 215 -11.42 -1.13 -0.85
N PRO A 216 -11.08 0.12 -0.52
CA PRO A 216 -11.14 0.60 0.85
C PRO A 216 -12.57 0.52 1.39
N ASP A 217 -12.70 0.25 2.68
CA ASP A 217 -13.99 0.30 3.35
C ASP A 217 -14.53 1.74 3.32
N PHE A 218 -15.78 1.91 2.97
CA PHE A 218 -16.46 3.20 2.98
C PHE A 218 -17.94 3.06 3.37
N SER A 219 -18.50 4.16 3.85
CA SER A 219 -19.93 4.34 3.99
C SER A 219 -20.31 5.76 3.56
N LEU A 220 -21.52 5.93 3.06
CA LEU A 220 -22.02 7.22 2.60
C LEU A 220 -23.55 7.31 2.80
N THR A 221 -24.06 8.55 2.87
CA THR A 221 -25.50 8.81 2.79
C THR A 221 -25.80 9.45 1.45
N THR A 222 -26.61 8.78 0.64
CA THR A 222 -26.95 9.21 -0.72
C THR A 222 -27.71 10.53 -0.76
N ALA A 223 -27.88 11.12 -1.94
CA ALA A 223 -28.70 12.32 -2.13
C ALA A 223 -30.15 12.15 -1.67
N ASP A 224 -30.66 10.91 -1.71
CA ASP A 224 -32.02 10.53 -1.32
C ASP A 224 -32.12 10.15 0.17
N GLY A 225 -31.00 10.22 0.91
CA GLY A 225 -30.94 9.93 2.36
C GLY A 225 -30.75 8.45 2.70
N GLU A 226 -30.50 7.57 1.73
CA GLU A 226 -30.18 6.17 1.97
C GLU A 226 -28.74 6.02 2.50
N PHE A 227 -28.55 5.30 3.62
CA PHE A 227 -27.22 4.92 4.07
C PHE A 227 -26.76 3.67 3.32
N VAL A 228 -25.54 3.72 2.79
CA VAL A 228 -24.93 2.63 2.01
C VAL A 228 -23.48 2.44 2.45
N SER A 229 -23.10 1.22 2.74
CA SER A 229 -21.72 0.83 3.00
C SER A 229 -21.18 -0.11 1.91
N LEU A 230 -19.86 -0.27 1.84
CA LEU A 230 -19.26 -1.25 0.93
C LEU A 230 -19.74 -2.69 1.28
N GLU A 231 -19.99 -2.96 2.55
CA GLU A 231 -20.48 -4.28 2.99
C GLU A 231 -21.91 -4.56 2.46
N ASP A 232 -22.79 -3.55 2.45
CA ASP A 232 -24.15 -3.66 1.89
C ASP A 232 -24.12 -3.91 0.37
N LEU A 233 -23.00 -3.61 -0.27
CA LEU A 233 -22.78 -3.77 -1.70
C LEU A 233 -22.07 -5.09 -2.08
N ARG A 234 -21.77 -5.94 -1.09
CA ARG A 234 -21.22 -7.27 -1.38
C ARG A 234 -22.16 -8.08 -2.27
N GLY A 235 -21.60 -8.85 -3.18
CA GLY A 235 -22.38 -9.57 -4.19
C GLY A 235 -22.79 -8.72 -5.39
N LYS A 236 -22.52 -7.40 -5.37
CA LYS A 236 -22.82 -6.50 -6.50
C LYS A 236 -21.54 -6.06 -7.21
N VAL A 237 -21.66 -5.81 -8.50
CA VAL A 237 -20.66 -5.11 -9.31
C VAL A 237 -20.93 -3.62 -9.19
N LEU A 238 -20.01 -2.89 -8.56
CA LEU A 238 -20.16 -1.48 -8.25
C LEU A 238 -19.29 -0.63 -9.17
N LEU A 239 -19.90 0.33 -9.84
CA LEU A 239 -19.20 1.41 -10.54
C LEU A 239 -19.23 2.68 -9.69
N LEU A 240 -18.06 3.19 -9.33
CA LEU A 240 -17.88 4.52 -8.78
C LEU A 240 -17.44 5.46 -9.90
N ASP A 241 -18.15 6.57 -10.05
CA ASP A 241 -17.84 7.68 -10.97
C ASP A 241 -17.51 8.92 -10.13
N PHE A 242 -16.26 9.34 -10.13
CA PHE A 242 -15.80 10.53 -9.44
C PHE A 242 -15.83 11.73 -10.39
N TRP A 243 -16.60 12.76 -10.04
CA TRP A 243 -16.91 13.86 -10.92
C TRP A 243 -17.17 15.20 -10.22
N GLY A 244 -17.50 16.24 -10.98
CA GLY A 244 -18.01 17.52 -10.49
C GLY A 244 -18.65 18.34 -11.61
N THR A 245 -19.60 19.21 -11.26
CA THR A 245 -20.28 20.09 -12.23
C THR A 245 -19.34 21.13 -12.86
N TRP A 246 -18.23 21.40 -12.20
CA TRP A 246 -17.16 22.30 -12.63
C TRP A 246 -16.13 21.62 -13.58
N CYS A 247 -16.26 20.34 -13.84
CA CYS A 247 -15.35 19.53 -14.65
C CYS A 247 -15.94 19.34 -16.07
N PRO A 248 -15.49 20.05 -17.10
CA PRO A 248 -16.07 19.94 -18.44
C PRO A 248 -16.07 18.54 -19.04
N PRO A 249 -14.99 17.74 -18.96
CA PRO A 249 -15.01 16.35 -19.45
C PRO A 249 -15.99 15.47 -18.68
N CYS A 250 -16.18 15.69 -17.36
CA CYS A 250 -17.18 14.97 -16.57
C CYS A 250 -18.61 15.26 -17.07
N VAL A 251 -18.91 16.53 -17.31
CA VAL A 251 -20.21 16.96 -17.85
C VAL A 251 -20.47 16.36 -19.23
N ALA A 252 -19.44 16.28 -20.06
CA ALA A 252 -19.54 15.70 -21.40
C ALA A 252 -19.85 14.18 -21.33
N SER A 253 -19.40 13.47 -20.29
CA SER A 253 -19.64 12.02 -20.13
C SER A 253 -21.03 11.66 -19.61
N VAL A 254 -21.82 12.62 -19.11
CA VAL A 254 -23.16 12.34 -18.53
C VAL A 254 -24.09 11.58 -19.48
N PRO A 255 -24.19 11.91 -20.79
CA PRO A 255 -25.01 11.13 -21.71
C PRO A 255 -24.60 9.66 -21.81
N ALA A 256 -23.28 9.39 -21.87
CA ALA A 256 -22.76 8.03 -21.94
C ALA A 256 -23.01 7.26 -20.63
N LEU A 257 -22.86 7.89 -19.46
CA LEU A 257 -23.21 7.30 -18.15
C LEU A 257 -24.70 6.97 -18.05
N ARG A 258 -25.58 7.84 -18.60
CA ARG A 258 -27.01 7.58 -18.66
C ARG A 258 -27.32 6.37 -19.54
N ASP A 259 -26.66 6.23 -20.68
CA ASP A 259 -26.78 5.07 -21.56
C ASP A 259 -26.27 3.81 -20.88
N LEU A 260 -25.15 3.89 -20.19
CA LEU A 260 -24.60 2.81 -19.39
C LEU A 260 -25.60 2.35 -18.31
N GLN A 261 -26.16 3.28 -17.55
CA GLN A 261 -27.17 2.99 -16.53
C GLN A 261 -28.39 2.31 -17.14
N ARG A 262 -28.91 2.78 -18.28
CA ARG A 262 -30.05 2.17 -18.97
C ARG A 262 -29.74 0.75 -19.44
N ARG A 263 -28.53 0.53 -19.96
CA ARG A 263 -28.05 -0.78 -20.43
C ARG A 263 -28.05 -1.84 -19.34
N PHE A 264 -27.67 -1.47 -18.12
CA PHE A 264 -27.56 -2.35 -16.98
C PHE A 264 -28.70 -2.19 -15.95
N ALA A 265 -29.75 -1.44 -16.27
CA ALA A 265 -30.86 -1.16 -15.36
C ALA A 265 -31.63 -2.43 -14.89
N LYS A 266 -31.58 -3.51 -15.69
CA LYS A 266 -32.24 -4.79 -15.37
C LYS A 266 -31.33 -5.78 -14.63
N GLU A 267 -30.08 -5.42 -14.39
CA GLU A 267 -29.11 -6.26 -13.69
C GLU A 267 -29.15 -5.96 -12.19
N PRO A 268 -29.80 -6.79 -11.35
CA PRO A 268 -29.96 -6.50 -9.92
C PRO A 268 -28.63 -6.49 -9.16
N GLN A 269 -27.61 -7.10 -9.74
CA GLN A 269 -26.25 -7.11 -9.19
C GLN A 269 -25.39 -5.94 -9.65
N PHE A 270 -25.92 -5.01 -10.46
CA PHE A 270 -25.21 -3.79 -10.84
C PHE A 270 -25.64 -2.61 -9.99
N LYS A 271 -24.67 -1.87 -9.48
CA LYS A 271 -24.90 -0.58 -8.81
C LYS A 271 -23.92 0.46 -9.38
N MET A 272 -24.44 1.63 -9.69
CA MET A 272 -23.61 2.79 -10.07
C MET A 272 -23.84 3.89 -9.03
N ILE A 273 -22.75 4.47 -8.55
CA ILE A 273 -22.74 5.60 -7.61
C ILE A 273 -21.82 6.68 -8.17
N SER A 274 -22.36 7.86 -8.43
CA SER A 274 -21.56 9.04 -8.77
C SER A 274 -21.19 9.79 -7.49
N VAL A 275 -19.90 9.99 -7.28
CA VAL A 275 -19.28 10.65 -6.12
C VAL A 275 -18.83 12.04 -6.57
N SER A 276 -19.55 13.06 -6.16
CA SER A 276 -19.28 14.45 -6.56
C SER A 276 -18.37 15.16 -5.55
N SER A 277 -17.44 15.95 -6.06
CA SER A 277 -16.59 16.87 -5.27
C SER A 277 -17.06 18.33 -5.41
N ASP A 278 -18.34 18.55 -5.66
CA ASP A 278 -18.90 19.90 -5.76
C ASP A 278 -18.93 20.63 -4.42
N PRO A 279 -18.53 21.90 -4.36
CA PRO A 279 -18.62 22.69 -3.14
C PRO A 279 -20.03 23.21 -2.85
N ASP A 280 -20.90 23.32 -3.87
CA ASP A 280 -22.25 23.87 -3.81
C ASP A 280 -23.29 22.77 -4.08
N GLU A 281 -23.97 22.36 -3.00
CA GLU A 281 -24.98 21.31 -3.07
C GLU A 281 -26.20 21.71 -3.91
N ALA A 282 -26.64 22.97 -3.86
CA ALA A 282 -27.82 23.40 -4.60
C ALA A 282 -27.54 23.36 -6.12
N LYS A 283 -26.36 23.80 -6.52
CA LYS A 283 -25.90 23.72 -7.91
C LYS A 283 -25.76 22.27 -8.37
N TRP A 284 -25.18 21.42 -7.54
CA TRP A 284 -25.02 19.98 -7.81
C TRP A 284 -26.37 19.28 -7.96
N ARG A 285 -27.32 19.49 -7.05
CA ARG A 285 -28.69 18.93 -7.15
C ARG A 285 -29.40 19.42 -8.39
N GLY A 286 -29.38 20.73 -8.65
CA GLY A 286 -29.99 21.28 -9.86
C GLY A 286 -29.38 20.74 -11.16
N PHE A 287 -28.09 20.41 -11.17
CA PHE A 287 -27.44 19.77 -12.31
C PHE A 287 -27.91 18.33 -12.50
N ILE A 288 -28.00 17.54 -11.44
CA ILE A 288 -28.48 16.15 -11.44
C ILE A 288 -29.90 16.08 -12.02
N ASP A 289 -30.80 16.93 -11.50
CA ASP A 289 -32.20 16.98 -11.96
C ASP A 289 -32.32 17.40 -13.41
N LYS A 290 -31.66 18.48 -13.81
CA LYS A 290 -31.64 18.99 -15.17
C LYS A 290 -31.13 17.94 -16.17
N ASN A 291 -30.13 17.16 -15.79
CA ASN A 291 -29.50 16.17 -16.64
C ASN A 291 -30.04 14.74 -16.47
N GLN A 292 -31.11 14.58 -15.70
CA GLN A 292 -31.81 13.30 -15.46
C GLN A 292 -30.84 12.18 -15.04
N MET A 293 -29.97 12.48 -14.07
CA MET A 293 -29.00 11.51 -13.53
C MET A 293 -29.69 10.63 -12.48
N ALA A 294 -30.55 9.73 -12.93
CA ALA A 294 -31.49 8.95 -12.09
C ALA A 294 -30.83 7.74 -11.37
N TRP A 295 -29.52 7.69 -11.28
CA TRP A 295 -28.80 6.69 -10.46
C TRP A 295 -28.29 7.31 -9.17
N THR A 296 -27.77 6.48 -8.28
CA THR A 296 -27.35 6.90 -6.95
C THR A 296 -26.29 7.98 -7.01
N GLN A 297 -26.51 9.06 -6.29
CA GLN A 297 -25.66 10.23 -6.22
C GLN A 297 -25.19 10.47 -4.79
N TYR A 298 -23.93 10.86 -4.63
CA TYR A 298 -23.35 11.22 -3.34
C TYR A 298 -22.48 12.49 -3.48
N LEU A 299 -22.60 13.39 -2.52
CA LEU A 299 -21.77 14.59 -2.42
C LEU A 299 -20.70 14.41 -1.34
N ASP A 300 -19.45 14.23 -1.79
CA ASP A 300 -18.27 13.97 -0.96
C ASP A 300 -17.63 15.29 -0.49
N ARG A 301 -18.32 15.99 0.43
CA ARG A 301 -17.96 17.36 0.87
C ARG A 301 -16.59 17.44 1.53
N ASP A 302 -16.22 16.44 2.29
CA ASP A 302 -14.96 16.34 3.03
C ASP A 302 -13.88 15.58 2.28
N HIS A 303 -14.17 15.19 1.04
CA HIS A 303 -13.29 14.39 0.18
C HIS A 303 -12.85 13.06 0.80
N HIS A 304 -13.69 12.52 1.70
CA HIS A 304 -13.38 11.27 2.42
C HIS A 304 -13.30 10.07 1.46
N ILE A 305 -14.30 9.87 0.62
CA ILE A 305 -14.34 8.76 -0.35
C ILE A 305 -13.27 8.97 -1.43
N GLN A 306 -13.19 10.20 -1.96
CA GLN A 306 -12.14 10.57 -2.91
C GLN A 306 -10.74 10.26 -2.37
N GLY A 307 -10.46 10.65 -1.12
CA GLY A 307 -9.18 10.42 -0.45
C GLY A 307 -8.91 8.94 -0.23
N ALA A 308 -9.91 8.17 0.25
CA ALA A 308 -9.79 6.73 0.46
C ALA A 308 -9.43 5.96 -0.82
N PHE A 309 -10.01 6.37 -1.95
CA PHE A 309 -9.71 5.79 -3.25
C PHE A 309 -8.50 6.41 -3.97
N GLY A 310 -7.82 7.40 -3.37
CA GLY A 310 -6.66 8.07 -3.96
C GLY A 310 -7.00 8.72 -5.31
N VAL A 311 -8.14 9.39 -5.41
CA VAL A 311 -8.58 10.08 -6.63
C VAL A 311 -8.04 11.51 -6.61
N HIS A 312 -7.24 11.86 -7.63
CA HIS A 312 -6.61 13.17 -7.77
C HIS A 312 -6.93 13.86 -9.10
N ALA A 313 -7.70 13.22 -9.97
CA ALA A 313 -8.10 13.74 -11.28
C ALA A 313 -9.53 13.33 -11.61
N PHE A 314 -10.20 14.12 -12.47
CA PHE A 314 -11.60 13.93 -12.84
C PHE A 314 -11.79 13.96 -14.37
N PRO A 315 -12.71 13.15 -14.91
CA PRO A 315 -13.40 12.05 -14.23
C PRO A 315 -12.47 10.90 -13.90
N THR A 316 -12.80 10.14 -12.84
CA THR A 316 -12.17 8.84 -12.55
C THR A 316 -13.27 7.80 -12.36
N TYR A 317 -13.13 6.69 -13.06
CA TYR A 317 -14.05 5.54 -12.99
C TYR A 317 -13.37 4.37 -12.31
N ILE A 318 -14.05 3.78 -11.32
CA ILE A 318 -13.54 2.61 -10.59
C ILE A 318 -14.62 1.53 -10.59
N LEU A 319 -14.31 0.37 -11.17
CA LEU A 319 -15.18 -0.79 -11.13
C LEU A 319 -14.71 -1.77 -10.06
N ILE A 320 -15.61 -2.14 -9.16
CA ILE A 320 -15.39 -3.08 -8.06
C ILE A 320 -16.29 -4.29 -8.32
N ASP A 321 -15.72 -5.49 -8.23
CA ASP A 321 -16.47 -6.71 -8.42
C ASP A 321 -17.29 -7.12 -7.19
N ALA A 322 -18.06 -8.20 -7.31
CA ALA A 322 -18.92 -8.73 -6.26
C ALA A 322 -18.17 -9.14 -4.98
N GLU A 323 -16.87 -9.39 -5.06
CA GLU A 323 -16.01 -9.71 -3.92
C GLU A 323 -15.37 -8.47 -3.30
N GLY A 324 -15.62 -7.27 -3.85
CA GLY A 324 -15.06 -6.00 -3.39
C GLY A 324 -13.66 -5.71 -3.92
N ILE A 325 -13.25 -6.34 -5.01
CA ILE A 325 -11.93 -6.14 -5.62
C ILE A 325 -12.05 -5.13 -6.74
N VAL A 326 -11.13 -4.15 -6.76
CA VAL A 326 -11.03 -3.16 -7.83
C VAL A 326 -10.50 -3.85 -9.10
N ARG A 327 -11.31 -3.90 -10.12
CA ARG A 327 -11.01 -4.59 -11.38
C ARG A 327 -10.71 -3.68 -12.55
N PHE A 328 -11.15 -2.42 -12.44
CA PHE A 328 -10.92 -1.43 -13.48
C PHE A 328 -10.76 -0.07 -12.82
N ARG A 329 -9.83 0.73 -13.33
CA ARG A 329 -9.67 2.14 -12.97
C ARG A 329 -9.22 2.90 -14.21
N GLU A 330 -9.93 3.98 -14.50
CA GLU A 330 -9.61 4.87 -15.62
C GLU A 330 -9.77 6.32 -15.18
N ILE A 331 -8.81 7.14 -15.59
CA ILE A 331 -8.84 8.59 -15.44
C ILE A 331 -9.08 9.14 -16.84
N THR A 332 -10.23 9.46 -17.20
CA THR A 332 -10.73 10.05 -18.42
C THR A 332 -11.99 9.30 -18.86
N SER A 333 -12.64 9.76 -19.91
CA SER A 333 -13.82 9.13 -20.48
C SER A 333 -13.51 8.35 -21.78
N SER A 334 -12.26 7.87 -21.94
CA SER A 334 -11.88 7.14 -23.16
C SER A 334 -12.65 5.82 -23.35
N TRP A 335 -13.14 5.22 -22.25
CA TRP A 335 -14.02 4.04 -22.29
C TRP A 335 -15.29 4.24 -23.13
N GLU A 336 -15.73 5.48 -23.33
CA GLU A 336 -16.87 5.80 -24.19
C GLU A 336 -16.61 5.40 -25.65
N HIS A 337 -15.36 5.42 -26.07
CA HIS A 337 -14.92 5.08 -27.40
C HIS A 337 -14.36 3.66 -27.52
N THR A 338 -13.70 3.17 -26.49
CA THR A 338 -13.08 1.83 -26.48
C THR A 338 -14.07 0.73 -26.11
N GLY A 339 -15.11 1.05 -25.32
CA GLY A 339 -16.04 0.07 -24.78
C GLY A 339 -15.48 -0.75 -23.61
N ASP A 340 -14.29 -0.43 -23.11
CA ASP A 340 -13.58 -1.22 -22.09
C ASP A 340 -14.37 -1.33 -20.78
N LEU A 341 -14.95 -0.22 -20.30
CA LEU A 341 -15.76 -0.23 -19.09
C LEU A 341 -17.05 -1.02 -19.22
N PRO A 342 -17.91 -0.84 -20.26
CA PRO A 342 -19.08 -1.69 -20.47
C PRO A 342 -18.77 -3.18 -20.57
N ASP A 343 -17.66 -3.54 -21.19
CA ASP A 343 -17.26 -4.94 -21.33
C ASP A 343 -16.72 -5.51 -20.01
N ALA A 344 -16.00 -4.71 -19.23
CA ALA A 344 -15.61 -5.06 -17.87
C ALA A 344 -16.84 -5.31 -16.97
N ILE A 345 -17.83 -4.41 -17.00
CA ILE A 345 -19.09 -4.58 -16.25
C ILE A 345 -19.76 -5.90 -16.62
N LYS A 346 -19.98 -6.19 -17.91
CA LYS A 346 -20.56 -7.46 -18.36
C LYS A 346 -19.79 -8.67 -17.87
N LYS A 347 -18.46 -8.62 -17.96
CA LYS A 347 -17.58 -9.69 -17.51
C LYS A 347 -17.81 -10.01 -16.03
N TYR A 348 -17.79 -8.98 -15.19
CA TYR A 348 -17.89 -9.18 -13.74
C TYR A 348 -19.31 -9.47 -13.27
N LEU A 349 -20.35 -8.99 -13.94
CA LEU A 349 -21.73 -9.44 -13.73
C LEU A 349 -21.90 -10.92 -14.04
N LYS A 350 -21.34 -11.40 -15.16
CA LYS A 350 -21.36 -12.83 -15.48
C LYS A 350 -20.62 -13.69 -14.45
N LEU A 351 -19.56 -13.17 -13.84
CA LEU A 351 -18.84 -13.86 -12.76
C LEU A 351 -19.65 -13.83 -11.47
N ALA A 352 -20.22 -12.69 -11.09
CA ALA A 352 -21.08 -12.56 -9.93
C ALA A 352 -22.30 -13.52 -9.95
N ALA A 353 -22.91 -13.69 -11.12
CA ALA A 353 -24.04 -14.64 -11.30
C ALA A 353 -23.65 -16.10 -11.09
N LYS A 354 -22.37 -16.46 -11.15
CA LYS A 354 -21.90 -17.84 -10.91
C LYS A 354 -21.63 -18.16 -9.44
N GLY A 355 -21.72 -17.15 -8.57
CA GLY A 355 -21.30 -17.27 -7.17
C GLY A 355 -19.77 -17.18 -6.99
N PRO A 356 -19.31 -17.12 -5.72
CA PRO A 356 -17.89 -17.13 -5.42
C PRO A 356 -17.24 -18.40 -5.97
N SER A 357 -16.11 -18.26 -6.64
CA SER A 357 -15.27 -19.41 -7.02
C SER A 357 -14.70 -20.03 -5.76
N GLU A 358 -15.03 -21.29 -5.49
CA GLU A 358 -14.42 -22.12 -4.45
C GLU A 358 -12.89 -22.15 -4.54
#